data_d56bd500e4a9a4b5109331ba2920d35e
#
_entry.id   d56bd500e4a9a4b5109331ba2920d35e
#
_cell.length_a   1.000
_cell.length_b   1.000
_cell.length_c   1.000
_cell.angle_alpha   90.00
_cell.angle_beta   90.00
_cell.angle_gamma   90.00
#
_symmetry.space_group_name_H-M   'P 1'
#
loop_
_entity.id
_entity.type
_entity.pdbx_description
1 polymer ?
#
loop_
_entity_poly.entity_id
_entity_poly.type
_entity_poly.pdbx_seq_one_letter_code
_entity_poly.pdbx_strand_id
1 'polypeptide(L)'
;MLGAMIAFLHGQSMEQIPTGARPLGMGGAFVGVADDANALNWNPAGLPGLRRTEFTSSYSNLYELGITHSYLGFVRNFSDRIALGLDWGNVGFDDKELLFSENKLNLSIGVQLPKGLSIGLTTKYLSRDMQLDGTSYGKSDGIGYDLGALWQITKKIRFGLAMYDLGGTSVTYKDRSEEIVLPEATKIGFSIKPLENLLLAFDYGDRLHAGAELAIANRLFLRTGLQQENFSEESLSIYSMGTSVKFKSILFDYGVELNPYFEPTHRFSLVLQFSPAVVSITKSTISHNPIFRSLHRYYESEPFATVGLKNISDSDLPVNVS
;
A
#
# COMPACT_ATOMS: atom_id res chain seq x y z
N MET A 1 4.40 11.31 31.88
CA MET A 1 4.67 10.45 30.74
C MET A 1 3.57 9.41 30.54
N LEU A 2 3.29 8.56 31.55
CA LEU A 2 2.24 7.52 31.47
C LEU A 2 0.85 8.07 31.10
N GLY A 3 0.39 9.19 31.72
CA GLY A 3 -0.91 9.79 31.40
C GLY A 3 -1.07 10.33 29.97
N ALA A 4 0.00 10.92 29.42
CA ALA A 4 0.01 11.35 28.02
C ALA A 4 0.00 10.17 27.04
N MET A 5 0.63 9.07 27.41
CA MET A 5 0.71 7.86 26.64
C MET A 5 -0.59 7.06 26.69
N ILE A 6 -1.25 7.00 27.85
CA ILE A 6 -2.60 6.43 27.99
C ILE A 6 -3.60 7.25 27.16
N ALA A 7 -3.53 8.57 27.17
CA ALA A 7 -4.35 9.44 26.32
C ALA A 7 -4.04 9.23 24.81
N PHE A 8 -2.78 9.01 24.44
CA PHE A 8 -2.37 8.67 23.07
C PHE A 8 -2.97 7.31 22.63
N LEU A 9 -2.89 6.29 23.49
CA LEU A 9 -3.42 4.96 23.21
C LEU A 9 -4.96 4.89 23.17
N HIS A 10 -5.65 5.81 23.85
CA HIS A 10 -7.11 5.95 23.78
C HIS A 10 -7.56 6.85 22.63
N GLY A 11 -6.71 7.75 22.15
CA GLY A 11 -7.04 8.74 21.12
C GLY A 11 -6.55 8.40 19.71
N GLN A 12 -5.59 7.48 19.57
CA GLN A 12 -5.04 7.07 18.27
C GLN A 12 -5.10 5.55 18.13
N SER A 13 -5.90 5.11 17.22
CA SER A 13 -5.90 3.72 16.80
C SER A 13 -4.87 3.50 15.68
N MET A 14 -4.56 2.24 15.41
CA MET A 14 -3.65 1.82 14.33
C MET A 14 -4.03 2.40 12.95
N GLU A 15 -5.31 2.74 12.72
CA GLU A 15 -5.78 3.32 11.46
C GLU A 15 -5.26 4.75 11.22
N GLN A 16 -4.95 5.46 12.28
CA GLN A 16 -4.40 6.83 12.19
C GLN A 16 -2.89 6.84 12.00
N ILE A 17 -2.22 5.68 12.17
CA ILE A 17 -0.77 5.56 11.95
C ILE A 17 -0.51 5.26 10.48
N PRO A 18 0.08 6.20 9.71
CA PRO A 18 0.37 5.99 8.30
C PRO A 18 1.20 4.73 8.09
N THR A 19 0.77 3.81 7.21
CA THR A 19 1.49 2.58 6.90
C THR A 19 2.35 2.77 5.65
N GLY A 20 3.61 2.27 5.71
CA GLY A 20 4.57 2.36 4.61
C GLY A 20 5.38 3.67 4.60
N ALA A 21 6.67 3.57 4.28
CA ALA A 21 7.56 4.73 4.22
C ALA A 21 7.26 5.64 3.01
N ARG A 22 6.79 5.07 1.90
CA ARG A 22 6.41 5.84 0.70
C ARG A 22 5.20 6.75 0.96
N PRO A 23 4.05 6.26 1.46
CA PRO A 23 2.93 7.13 1.82
C PRO A 23 3.29 8.16 2.89
N LEU A 24 4.07 7.77 3.92
CA LEU A 24 4.54 8.71 4.94
C LEU A 24 5.33 9.86 4.32
N GLY A 25 6.31 9.56 3.43
CA GLY A 25 7.10 10.57 2.74
C GLY A 25 6.29 11.50 1.84
N MET A 26 5.07 11.10 1.45
CA MET A 26 4.10 11.89 0.70
C MET A 26 3.06 12.58 1.60
N GLY A 27 3.30 12.69 2.91
CA GLY A 27 2.37 13.32 3.85
C GLY A 27 1.05 12.58 3.99
N GLY A 28 0.98 11.28 3.68
CA GLY A 28 -0.26 10.50 3.70
C GLY A 28 -1.21 10.79 2.53
N ALA A 29 -0.82 11.54 1.51
CA ALA A 29 -1.60 11.72 0.28
C ALA A 29 -1.47 10.50 -0.62
N PHE A 30 -2.27 9.44 -0.38
CA PHE A 30 -2.11 8.16 -1.05
C PHE A 30 -3.42 7.50 -1.53
N VAL A 31 -4.60 7.99 -1.12
CA VAL A 31 -5.92 7.45 -1.52
C VAL A 31 -6.15 7.54 -3.03
N GLY A 32 -5.73 8.67 -3.64
CA GLY A 32 -5.79 8.86 -5.09
C GLY A 32 -4.60 8.25 -5.84
N VAL A 33 -3.55 7.83 -5.15
CA VAL A 33 -2.34 7.19 -5.71
C VAL A 33 -2.50 5.68 -5.76
N ALA A 34 -2.52 5.01 -4.62
CA ALA A 34 -2.78 3.59 -4.37
C ALA A 34 -2.25 2.64 -5.48
N ASP A 35 -0.95 2.78 -5.85
CA ASP A 35 -0.35 2.10 -7.01
C ASP A 35 0.80 1.14 -6.63
N ASP A 36 0.90 0.77 -5.34
CA ASP A 36 1.77 -0.27 -4.80
C ASP A 36 1.06 -1.05 -3.67
N ALA A 37 1.75 -1.99 -3.03
CA ALA A 37 1.18 -2.82 -1.97
C ALA A 37 0.68 -2.04 -0.74
N ASN A 38 1.07 -0.77 -0.56
CA ASN A 38 0.49 0.07 0.50
C ASN A 38 -1.01 0.34 0.25
N ALA A 39 -1.52 0.13 -0.98
CA ALA A 39 -2.94 0.20 -1.30
C ALA A 39 -3.81 -0.67 -0.38
N LEU A 40 -3.28 -1.74 0.21
CA LEU A 40 -3.94 -2.57 1.21
C LEU A 40 -4.52 -1.76 2.38
N ASN A 41 -3.80 -0.74 2.84
CA ASN A 41 -4.22 0.12 3.95
C ASN A 41 -4.77 1.48 3.51
N TRP A 42 -4.49 1.92 2.27
CA TRP A 42 -4.85 3.26 1.84
C TRP A 42 -6.08 3.30 0.93
N ASN A 43 -6.18 2.37 0.00
CA ASN A 43 -7.35 2.24 -0.89
C ASN A 43 -7.30 0.88 -1.60
N PRO A 44 -8.06 -0.12 -1.17
CA PRO A 44 -8.01 -1.47 -1.75
C PRO A 44 -8.45 -1.51 -3.22
N ALA A 45 -9.11 -0.47 -3.72
CA ALA A 45 -9.44 -0.35 -5.14
C ALA A 45 -8.19 -0.18 -6.04
N GLY A 46 -7.03 0.17 -5.46
CA GLY A 46 -5.76 0.26 -6.19
C GLY A 46 -5.12 -1.08 -6.54
N LEU A 47 -5.46 -2.14 -5.80
CA LEU A 47 -4.82 -3.46 -5.91
C LEU A 47 -4.80 -4.06 -7.33
N PRO A 48 -5.91 -4.04 -8.12
CA PRO A 48 -5.90 -4.61 -9.47
C PRO A 48 -4.93 -3.90 -10.42
N GLY A 49 -4.65 -2.63 -10.15
CA GLY A 49 -3.74 -1.81 -10.96
C GLY A 49 -2.27 -2.20 -10.85
N LEU A 50 -1.86 -2.96 -9.82
CA LEU A 50 -0.47 -3.33 -9.60
C LEU A 50 0.09 -4.26 -10.70
N ARG A 51 -0.73 -5.16 -11.25
CA ARG A 51 -0.39 -6.13 -12.30
C ARG A 51 0.86 -6.97 -12.04
N ARG A 52 1.28 -7.08 -10.78
CA ARG A 52 2.44 -7.82 -10.30
C ARG A 52 2.18 -8.35 -8.90
N THR A 53 2.95 -9.32 -8.47
CA THR A 53 2.96 -9.76 -7.08
C THR A 53 3.90 -8.84 -6.31
N GLU A 54 3.43 -8.30 -5.19
CA GLU A 54 4.25 -7.48 -4.28
C GLU A 54 4.20 -8.02 -2.87
N PHE A 55 5.35 -8.01 -2.21
CA PHE A 55 5.48 -8.15 -0.78
C PHE A 55 6.07 -6.84 -0.23
N THR A 56 5.50 -6.32 0.84
CA THR A 56 5.99 -5.12 1.50
C THR A 56 6.13 -5.35 3.00
N SER A 57 7.13 -4.74 3.60
CA SER A 57 7.28 -4.68 5.05
C SER A 57 7.65 -3.26 5.46
N SER A 58 7.23 -2.84 6.64
CA SER A 58 7.69 -1.59 7.22
C SER A 58 7.84 -1.68 8.73
N TYR A 59 8.73 -0.85 9.26
CA TYR A 59 8.98 -0.70 10.68
C TYR A 59 9.21 0.76 11.04
N SER A 60 8.69 1.20 12.16
CA SER A 60 8.97 2.50 12.77
C SER A 60 8.91 2.43 14.30
N ASN A 61 9.68 3.31 14.95
CA ASN A 61 9.51 3.70 16.33
C ASN A 61 8.86 5.09 16.32
N LEU A 62 7.65 5.19 16.86
CA LEU A 62 6.87 6.42 16.78
C LEU A 62 7.38 7.41 17.81
N TYR A 63 7.75 8.61 17.33
CA TYR A 63 8.16 9.75 18.16
C TYR A 63 9.30 9.45 19.15
N GLU A 64 10.10 8.42 18.87
CA GLU A 64 11.16 7.91 19.78
C GLU A 64 10.66 7.51 21.18
N LEU A 65 9.36 7.27 21.33
CA LEU A 65 8.72 6.90 22.60
C LEU A 65 8.74 5.39 22.89
N GLY A 66 9.38 4.57 22.05
CA GLY A 66 9.36 3.11 22.20
C GLY A 66 8.07 2.47 21.69
N ILE A 67 7.15 3.24 21.13
CA ILE A 67 5.95 2.72 20.47
C ILE A 67 6.35 2.19 19.11
N THR A 68 6.35 0.89 18.94
CA THR A 68 6.74 0.24 17.68
C THR A 68 5.55 0.05 16.76
N HIS A 69 5.74 0.28 15.46
CA HIS A 69 4.76 -0.10 14.44
C HIS A 69 5.45 -0.98 13.39
N SER A 70 4.98 -2.21 13.29
CA SER A 70 5.43 -3.22 12.34
C SER A 70 4.31 -3.55 11.36
N TYR A 71 4.65 -3.74 10.09
CA TYR A 71 3.70 -4.04 9.04
C TYR A 71 4.27 -5.01 8.01
N LEU A 72 3.45 -5.95 7.56
CA LEU A 72 3.72 -6.88 6.47
C LEU A 72 2.52 -6.91 5.55
N GLY A 73 2.74 -6.83 4.25
CA GLY A 73 1.67 -6.88 3.25
C GLY A 73 2.07 -7.73 2.04
N PHE A 74 1.10 -8.43 1.48
CA PHE A 74 1.23 -9.25 0.29
C PHE A 74 0.06 -9.01 -0.65
N VAL A 75 0.36 -8.76 -1.92
CA VAL A 75 -0.63 -8.56 -2.99
C VAL A 75 -0.32 -9.47 -4.15
N ARG A 76 -1.36 -10.11 -4.69
CA ARG A 76 -1.26 -10.91 -5.90
C ARG A 76 -2.46 -10.68 -6.81
N ASN A 77 -2.18 -10.45 -8.09
CA ASN A 77 -3.20 -10.47 -9.13
C ASN A 77 -3.49 -11.90 -9.57
N PHE A 78 -4.76 -12.28 -9.54
CA PHE A 78 -5.25 -13.56 -10.04
C PHE A 78 -5.69 -13.49 -11.50
N SER A 79 -6.04 -12.29 -11.96
CA SER A 79 -6.36 -12.00 -13.35
C SER A 79 -6.08 -10.53 -13.64
N ASP A 80 -6.25 -10.09 -14.89
CA ASP A 80 -6.14 -8.68 -15.27
C ASP A 80 -7.15 -7.76 -14.55
N ARG A 81 -8.14 -8.34 -13.86
CA ARG A 81 -9.24 -7.60 -13.22
C ARG A 81 -9.34 -7.81 -11.72
N ILE A 82 -8.78 -8.87 -11.16
CA ILE A 82 -8.98 -9.24 -9.76
C ILE A 82 -7.62 -9.39 -9.09
N ALA A 83 -7.47 -8.69 -7.98
CA ALA A 83 -6.33 -8.84 -7.07
C ALA A 83 -6.82 -9.17 -5.66
N LEU A 84 -6.05 -9.97 -4.96
CA LEU A 84 -6.22 -10.25 -3.53
C LEU A 84 -5.01 -9.75 -2.77
N GLY A 85 -5.25 -9.34 -1.55
CA GLY A 85 -4.21 -8.92 -0.64
C GLY A 85 -4.45 -9.41 0.77
N LEU A 86 -3.37 -9.65 1.46
CA LEU A 86 -3.33 -10.01 2.88
C LEU A 86 -2.31 -9.12 3.54
N ASP A 87 -2.65 -8.53 4.67
CA ASP A 87 -1.68 -7.79 5.46
C ASP A 87 -1.89 -7.98 6.96
N TRP A 88 -0.79 -7.79 7.67
CA TRP A 88 -0.74 -7.79 9.11
C TRP A 88 0.00 -6.55 9.60
N GLY A 89 -0.56 -5.89 10.58
CA GLY A 89 0.04 -4.78 11.29
C GLY A 89 0.04 -5.02 12.79
N ASN A 90 1.05 -4.49 13.47
CA ASN A 90 1.14 -4.49 14.92
C ASN A 90 1.61 -3.13 15.41
N VAL A 91 0.91 -2.58 16.40
CA VAL A 91 1.38 -1.50 17.24
C VAL A 91 1.65 -2.07 18.61
N GLY A 92 2.86 -1.88 19.13
CA GLY A 92 3.29 -2.41 20.40
C GLY A 92 4.00 -1.37 21.25
N PHE A 93 3.80 -1.48 22.54
CA PHE A 93 4.56 -0.76 23.56
C PHE A 93 4.82 -1.72 24.73
N ASP A 94 6.05 -1.80 25.15
CA ASP A 94 6.47 -2.68 26.26
C ASP A 94 7.41 -1.90 27.18
N ASP A 95 6.88 -1.60 28.37
CA ASP A 95 7.62 -0.99 29.47
C ASP A 95 7.29 -1.78 30.76
N LYS A 96 8.01 -1.50 31.83
CA LYS A 96 7.84 -2.19 33.12
C LYS A 96 6.43 -2.08 33.70
N GLU A 97 5.73 -0.98 33.41
CA GLU A 97 4.42 -0.67 33.94
C GLU A 97 3.29 -0.96 32.95
N LEU A 98 3.53 -0.76 31.64
CA LEU A 98 2.52 -0.89 30.59
C LEU A 98 2.99 -1.80 29.46
N LEU A 99 2.24 -2.85 29.22
CA LEU A 99 2.36 -3.68 28.03
C LEU A 99 1.08 -3.49 27.20
N PHE A 100 1.25 -3.03 25.97
CA PHE A 100 0.18 -2.83 25.02
C PHE A 100 0.54 -3.47 23.67
N SER A 101 -0.38 -4.22 23.09
CA SER A 101 -0.24 -4.78 21.75
C SER A 101 -1.58 -4.75 21.03
N GLU A 102 -1.61 -4.08 19.88
CA GLU A 102 -2.74 -4.11 18.96
C GLU A 102 -2.30 -4.77 17.66
N ASN A 103 -3.01 -5.81 17.24
CA ASN A 103 -2.77 -6.53 16.01
C ASN A 103 -3.96 -6.36 15.07
N LYS A 104 -3.67 -6.11 13.80
CA LYS A 104 -4.65 -5.99 12.72
C LYS A 104 -4.28 -6.96 11.61
N LEU A 105 -5.20 -7.84 11.23
CA LEU A 105 -5.08 -8.74 10.10
C LEU A 105 -6.16 -8.39 9.08
N ASN A 106 -5.75 -8.05 7.87
CA ASN A 106 -6.66 -7.62 6.81
C ASN A 106 -6.64 -8.60 5.64
N LEU A 107 -7.83 -8.87 5.10
CA LEU A 107 -8.03 -9.55 3.82
C LEU A 107 -8.72 -8.58 2.86
N SER A 108 -8.06 -8.28 1.75
CA SER A 108 -8.52 -7.31 0.75
C SER A 108 -8.77 -7.96 -0.60
N ILE A 109 -9.81 -7.52 -1.28
CA ILE A 109 -10.10 -7.83 -2.68
C ILE A 109 -10.28 -6.54 -3.46
N GLY A 110 -9.64 -6.45 -4.62
CA GLY A 110 -9.83 -5.35 -5.57
C GLY A 110 -10.31 -5.88 -6.92
N VAL A 111 -11.22 -5.14 -7.56
CA VAL A 111 -11.81 -5.50 -8.84
C VAL A 111 -11.75 -4.32 -9.80
N GLN A 112 -11.11 -4.54 -10.96
CA GLN A 112 -11.08 -3.59 -12.07
C GLN A 112 -12.39 -3.68 -12.88
N LEU A 113 -13.07 -2.55 -12.98
CA LEU A 113 -14.29 -2.37 -13.79
C LEU A 113 -13.97 -1.69 -15.13
N PRO A 114 -14.93 -1.68 -16.07
CA PRO A 114 -14.78 -0.93 -17.32
C PRO A 114 -14.55 0.57 -17.10
N LYS A 115 -14.02 1.26 -18.12
CA LYS A 115 -13.81 2.71 -18.15
C LYS A 115 -12.85 3.23 -17.08
N GLY A 116 -11.89 2.39 -16.61
CA GLY A 116 -10.84 2.82 -15.68
C GLY A 116 -11.29 2.91 -14.21
N LEU A 117 -12.49 2.44 -13.88
CA LEU A 117 -12.96 2.38 -12.49
C LEU A 117 -12.48 1.09 -11.83
N SER A 118 -12.12 1.15 -10.56
CA SER A 118 -11.86 0.00 -9.69
C SER A 118 -12.61 0.17 -8.38
N ILE A 119 -12.99 -0.94 -7.77
CA ILE A 119 -13.55 -0.99 -6.42
C ILE A 119 -12.76 -1.98 -5.58
N GLY A 120 -12.76 -1.80 -4.28
CA GLY A 120 -12.10 -2.69 -3.33
C GLY A 120 -12.85 -2.81 -2.02
N LEU A 121 -12.69 -3.96 -1.39
CA LEU A 121 -13.22 -4.27 -0.06
C LEU A 121 -12.09 -4.85 0.78
N THR A 122 -12.01 -4.41 2.03
CA THR A 122 -11.15 -5.00 3.05
C THR A 122 -12.00 -5.47 4.21
N THR A 123 -11.73 -6.68 4.70
CA THR A 123 -12.22 -7.18 5.99
C THR A 123 -11.07 -7.17 6.96
N LYS A 124 -11.25 -6.55 8.12
CA LYS A 124 -10.25 -6.38 9.17
C LYS A 124 -10.60 -7.24 10.37
N TYR A 125 -9.63 -7.96 10.93
CA TYR A 125 -9.69 -8.54 12.25
C TYR A 125 -8.73 -7.80 13.16
N LEU A 126 -9.26 -7.17 14.20
CA LEU A 126 -8.52 -6.39 15.19
C LEU A 126 -8.45 -7.18 16.50
N SER A 127 -7.29 -7.22 17.14
CA SER A 127 -7.10 -7.83 18.45
C SER A 127 -6.21 -6.94 19.30
N ARG A 128 -6.63 -6.67 20.53
CA ARG A 128 -5.91 -5.88 21.53
C ARG A 128 -5.58 -6.71 22.77
N ASP A 129 -4.41 -6.47 23.35
CA ASP A 129 -4.00 -6.99 24.66
C ASP A 129 -3.35 -5.84 25.44
N MET A 130 -3.80 -5.63 26.66
CA MET A 130 -3.29 -4.57 27.53
C MET A 130 -3.09 -5.08 28.95
N GLN A 131 -1.92 -4.77 29.51
CA GLN A 131 -1.59 -5.03 30.91
C GLN A 131 -0.99 -3.76 31.52
N LEU A 132 -1.41 -3.42 32.73
CA LEU A 132 -0.90 -2.29 33.49
C LEU A 132 -0.50 -2.76 34.89
N ASP A 133 0.72 -2.49 35.33
CA ASP A 133 1.27 -2.93 36.62
C ASP A 133 1.10 -4.44 36.87
N GLY A 134 1.28 -5.27 35.84
CA GLY A 134 1.10 -6.71 35.88
C GLY A 134 -0.37 -7.16 35.94
N THR A 135 -1.33 -6.24 35.99
CA THR A 135 -2.76 -6.54 35.93
C THR A 135 -3.22 -6.57 34.49
N SER A 136 -3.73 -7.72 34.02
CA SER A 136 -4.29 -7.83 32.67
C SER A 136 -5.69 -7.21 32.62
N TYR A 137 -5.87 -6.22 31.74
CA TYR A 137 -7.18 -5.65 31.39
C TYR A 137 -7.94 -6.50 30.38
N GLY A 138 -7.33 -7.60 29.94
CA GLY A 138 -7.93 -8.61 29.08
C GLY A 138 -7.58 -8.43 27.61
N LYS A 139 -8.03 -9.43 26.86
CA LYS A 139 -7.97 -9.41 25.40
C LYS A 139 -9.33 -8.99 24.87
N SER A 140 -9.30 -8.17 23.84
CA SER A 140 -10.50 -7.82 23.08
C SER A 140 -10.24 -8.05 21.59
N ASP A 141 -11.29 -8.36 20.87
CA ASP A 141 -11.23 -8.54 19.41
C ASP A 141 -12.48 -7.99 18.74
N GLY A 142 -12.34 -7.69 17.45
CA GLY A 142 -13.39 -7.11 16.64
C GLY A 142 -13.17 -7.30 15.15
N ILE A 143 -14.24 -7.03 14.39
CA ILE A 143 -14.21 -7.10 12.92
C ILE A 143 -14.66 -5.76 12.36
N GLY A 144 -13.94 -5.27 11.36
CA GLY A 144 -14.24 -4.04 10.62
C GLY A 144 -14.19 -4.23 9.12
N TYR A 145 -14.69 -3.24 8.40
CA TYR A 145 -14.75 -3.27 6.94
C TYR A 145 -14.36 -1.93 6.35
N ASP A 146 -13.59 -1.95 5.23
CA ASP A 146 -13.31 -0.78 4.43
C ASP A 146 -13.81 -0.96 3.02
N LEU A 147 -14.22 0.15 2.39
CA LEU A 147 -14.54 0.22 0.97
C LEU A 147 -13.63 1.22 0.27
N GLY A 148 -13.22 0.87 -0.94
CA GLY A 148 -12.45 1.73 -1.81
C GLY A 148 -13.06 1.87 -3.19
N ALA A 149 -12.87 3.03 -3.79
CA ALA A 149 -13.06 3.27 -5.22
C ALA A 149 -11.88 4.07 -5.77
N LEU A 150 -11.45 3.74 -6.98
CA LEU A 150 -10.37 4.44 -7.68
C LEU A 150 -10.76 4.57 -9.16
N TRP A 151 -10.75 5.79 -9.67
CA TRP A 151 -11.07 6.08 -11.06
C TRP A 151 -9.87 6.67 -11.78
N GLN A 152 -9.34 5.93 -12.73
CA GLN A 152 -8.35 6.40 -13.69
C GLN A 152 -9.04 7.22 -14.78
N ILE A 153 -9.19 8.53 -14.59
CA ILE A 153 -9.89 9.45 -15.51
C ILE A 153 -9.11 9.56 -16.82
N THR A 154 -7.80 9.74 -16.73
CA THR A 154 -6.85 9.73 -17.84
C THR A 154 -5.60 8.94 -17.46
N LYS A 155 -4.65 8.74 -18.37
CA LYS A 155 -3.36 8.13 -18.03
C LYS A 155 -2.58 8.90 -16.95
N LYS A 156 -2.90 10.18 -16.75
CA LYS A 156 -2.20 11.09 -15.83
C LYS A 156 -3.01 11.48 -14.59
N ILE A 157 -4.32 11.27 -14.59
CA ILE A 157 -5.23 11.79 -13.55
C ILE A 157 -6.01 10.64 -12.94
N ARG A 158 -5.99 10.55 -11.61
CA ARG A 158 -6.79 9.61 -10.82
C ARG A 158 -7.58 10.34 -9.75
N PHE A 159 -8.75 9.81 -9.44
CA PHE A 159 -9.58 10.19 -8.30
C PHE A 159 -9.84 8.94 -7.46
N GLY A 160 -9.67 9.06 -6.14
CA GLY A 160 -9.86 8.00 -5.17
C GLY A 160 -10.89 8.37 -4.12
N LEU A 161 -11.60 7.37 -3.62
CA LEU A 161 -12.45 7.43 -2.45
C LEU A 161 -12.13 6.22 -1.58
N ALA A 162 -11.93 6.42 -0.29
CA ALA A 162 -11.77 5.36 0.70
C ALA A 162 -12.68 5.65 1.89
N MET A 163 -13.43 4.64 2.30
CA MET A 163 -14.27 4.64 3.49
C MET A 163 -13.71 3.56 4.42
N TYR A 164 -13.24 3.98 5.57
CA TYR A 164 -12.63 3.11 6.56
C TYR A 164 -13.62 2.84 7.69
N ASP A 165 -13.53 1.63 8.25
CA ASP A 165 -14.26 1.25 9.44
C ASP A 165 -15.76 1.53 9.38
N LEU A 166 -16.42 1.01 8.33
CA LEU A 166 -17.84 1.23 8.05
C LEU A 166 -18.71 0.91 9.29
N GLY A 167 -19.44 1.90 9.76
CA GLY A 167 -20.26 1.81 10.97
C GLY A 167 -19.46 1.85 12.28
N GLY A 168 -18.15 2.06 12.20
CA GLY A 168 -17.23 1.97 13.33
C GLY A 168 -16.80 0.53 13.65
N THR A 169 -15.49 0.29 13.80
CA THR A 169 -15.00 -1.02 14.25
C THR A 169 -14.99 -1.08 15.76
N SER A 170 -15.80 -1.96 16.34
CA SER A 170 -15.87 -2.21 17.77
C SER A 170 -14.99 -3.40 18.15
N VAL A 171 -14.45 -3.38 19.38
CA VAL A 171 -13.87 -4.55 20.02
C VAL A 171 -14.73 -4.96 21.21
N THR A 172 -14.82 -6.28 21.43
CA THR A 172 -15.57 -6.85 22.56
C THR A 172 -14.58 -7.42 23.57
N TYR A 173 -14.70 -7.00 24.81
CA TYR A 173 -13.90 -7.49 25.94
C TYR A 173 -14.50 -8.76 26.54
N LYS A 174 -13.74 -9.45 27.38
CA LYS A 174 -14.20 -10.69 28.04
C LYS A 174 -15.42 -10.51 28.96
N ASP A 175 -15.60 -9.33 29.55
CA ASP A 175 -16.79 -8.96 30.34
C ASP A 175 -18.02 -8.66 29.46
N ARG A 176 -17.88 -8.78 28.12
CA ARG A 176 -18.87 -8.44 27.10
C ARG A 176 -19.16 -6.94 26.94
N SER A 177 -18.37 -6.09 27.53
CA SER A 177 -18.40 -4.66 27.15
C SER A 177 -17.89 -4.48 25.72
N GLU A 178 -18.48 -3.55 25.01
CA GLU A 178 -18.14 -3.20 23.63
C GLU A 178 -17.65 -1.76 23.58
N GLU A 179 -16.58 -1.53 22.83
CA GLU A 179 -16.00 -0.20 22.63
C GLU A 179 -15.72 0.01 21.15
N ILE A 180 -16.17 1.11 20.58
CA ILE A 180 -15.78 1.56 19.24
C ILE A 180 -14.37 2.12 19.33
N VAL A 181 -13.41 1.42 18.76
CA VAL A 181 -12.00 1.78 18.81
C VAL A 181 -11.51 2.43 17.51
N LEU A 182 -12.19 2.14 16.40
CA LEU A 182 -11.94 2.74 15.09
C LEU A 182 -13.23 3.40 14.61
N PRO A 183 -13.37 4.73 14.72
CA PRO A 183 -14.53 5.42 14.17
C PRO A 183 -14.52 5.39 12.64
N GLU A 184 -15.70 5.40 12.05
CA GLU A 184 -15.84 5.51 10.60
C GLU A 184 -15.17 6.78 10.09
N ALA A 185 -14.40 6.65 9.02
CA ALA A 185 -13.72 7.76 8.37
C ALA A 185 -13.84 7.66 6.83
N THR A 186 -13.96 8.80 6.19
CA THR A 186 -14.00 8.89 4.72
C THR A 186 -12.90 9.83 4.24
N LYS A 187 -12.13 9.38 3.24
CA LYS A 187 -11.12 10.19 2.56
C LYS A 187 -11.36 10.21 1.06
N ILE A 188 -11.21 11.38 0.47
CA ILE A 188 -11.18 11.57 -0.98
C ILE A 188 -9.77 11.92 -1.40
N GLY A 189 -9.32 11.39 -2.53
CA GLY A 189 -7.97 11.58 -3.02
C GLY A 189 -7.93 11.94 -4.49
N PHE A 190 -6.96 12.76 -4.85
CA PHE A 190 -6.68 13.14 -6.22
C PHE A 190 -5.19 13.00 -6.48
N SER A 191 -4.83 12.45 -7.64
CA SER A 191 -3.43 12.43 -8.06
C SER A 191 -3.28 12.79 -9.52
N ILE A 192 -2.17 13.47 -9.83
CA ILE A 192 -1.81 13.90 -11.18
C ILE A 192 -0.34 13.67 -11.45
N LYS A 193 -0.02 13.20 -12.67
CA LYS A 193 1.34 13.09 -13.23
C LYS A 193 1.52 14.15 -14.30
N PRO A 194 1.88 15.40 -13.93
CA PRO A 194 2.11 16.46 -14.92
C PRO A 194 3.27 16.10 -15.86
N LEU A 195 4.31 15.46 -15.33
CA LEU A 195 5.43 14.88 -16.06
C LEU A 195 5.48 13.35 -15.81
N GLU A 196 6.14 12.61 -16.68
CA GLU A 196 6.27 11.14 -16.53
C GLU A 196 6.99 10.73 -15.23
N ASN A 197 7.85 11.60 -14.73
CA ASN A 197 8.65 11.37 -13.54
C ASN A 197 8.22 12.18 -12.31
N LEU A 198 7.13 12.95 -12.39
CA LEU A 198 6.60 13.75 -11.29
C LEU A 198 5.14 13.35 -10.99
N LEU A 199 4.89 12.93 -9.76
CA LEU A 199 3.57 12.66 -9.21
C LEU A 199 3.25 13.71 -8.15
N LEU A 200 2.07 14.31 -8.23
CA LEU A 200 1.48 15.16 -7.20
C LEU A 200 0.20 14.49 -6.70
N ALA A 201 -0.03 14.53 -5.39
CA ALA A 201 -1.19 13.91 -4.76
C ALA A 201 -1.77 14.83 -3.68
N PHE A 202 -3.10 14.77 -3.53
CA PHE A 202 -3.87 15.52 -2.55
C PHE A 202 -4.99 14.64 -2.03
N ASP A 203 -5.09 14.48 -0.72
CA ASP A 203 -6.19 13.79 -0.08
C ASP A 203 -6.83 14.71 0.97
N TYR A 204 -8.13 14.52 1.17
CA TYR A 204 -8.90 15.24 2.18
C TYR A 204 -9.83 14.27 2.92
N GLY A 205 -9.87 14.41 4.22
CA GLY A 205 -10.71 13.62 5.14
C GLY A 205 -10.73 14.29 6.50
N ASP A 206 -10.05 13.70 7.48
CA ASP A 206 -9.78 14.29 8.78
C ASP A 206 -8.84 15.49 8.71
N ARG A 207 -7.92 15.46 7.74
CA ARG A 207 -6.90 16.47 7.46
C ARG A 207 -6.75 16.66 5.95
N LEU A 208 -6.12 17.77 5.58
CA LEU A 208 -5.57 17.93 4.24
C LEU A 208 -4.20 17.24 4.17
N HIS A 209 -4.01 16.42 3.16
CA HIS A 209 -2.73 15.81 2.84
C HIS A 209 -2.29 16.26 1.45
N ALA A 210 -1.03 16.64 1.32
CA ALA A 210 -0.43 16.98 0.04
C ALA A 210 0.92 16.29 -0.09
N GLY A 211 1.22 15.75 -1.26
CA GLY A 211 2.46 15.02 -1.50
C GLY A 211 2.99 15.19 -2.91
N ALA A 212 4.31 15.11 -3.03
CA ALA A 212 5.00 15.07 -4.30
C ALA A 212 6.05 13.95 -4.30
N GLU A 213 6.14 13.24 -5.44
CA GLU A 213 7.17 12.22 -5.68
C GLU A 213 7.85 12.51 -7.01
N LEU A 214 9.19 12.60 -6.98
CA LEU A 214 10.04 12.76 -8.15
C LEU A 214 10.84 11.48 -8.36
N ALA A 215 10.68 10.84 -9.53
CA ALA A 215 11.46 9.68 -9.94
C ALA A 215 12.68 10.11 -10.77
N ILE A 216 13.87 9.65 -10.37
CA ILE A 216 15.12 9.91 -11.04
C ILE A 216 15.63 8.60 -11.65
N ALA A 217 15.67 8.53 -12.99
CA ALA A 217 16.08 7.35 -13.74
C ALA A 217 15.34 6.04 -13.34
N ASN A 218 14.15 6.13 -12.78
CA ASN A 218 13.35 5.02 -12.23
C ASN A 218 14.09 4.16 -11.18
N ARG A 219 15.09 4.73 -10.53
CA ARG A 219 15.91 4.04 -9.51
C ARG A 219 15.96 4.76 -8.17
N LEU A 220 15.93 6.09 -8.20
CA LEU A 220 15.89 6.93 -7.02
C LEU A 220 14.57 7.69 -7.02
N PHE A 221 13.89 7.73 -5.89
CA PHE A 221 12.67 8.49 -5.70
C PHE A 221 12.85 9.44 -4.54
N LEU A 222 12.50 10.69 -4.74
CA LEU A 222 12.51 11.73 -3.71
C LEU A 222 11.07 12.17 -3.45
N ARG A 223 10.71 12.37 -2.19
CA ARG A 223 9.35 12.69 -1.76
C ARG A 223 9.36 13.82 -0.76
N THR A 224 8.30 14.58 -0.79
CA THR A 224 7.96 15.54 0.26
C THR A 224 6.46 15.55 0.46
N GLY A 225 6.03 15.84 1.67
CA GLY A 225 4.63 15.86 2.04
C GLY A 225 4.30 16.85 3.14
N LEU A 226 3.02 17.18 3.22
CA LEU A 226 2.42 18.06 4.21
C LEU A 226 1.10 17.45 4.66
N GLN A 227 0.87 17.48 5.97
CA GLN A 227 -0.44 17.24 6.58
C GLN A 227 -0.85 18.50 7.34
N GLN A 228 -2.12 18.89 7.22
CA GLN A 228 -2.65 20.10 7.87
C GLN A 228 -4.07 19.85 8.36
N GLU A 229 -4.34 20.13 9.64
CA GLU A 229 -5.68 19.90 10.24
C GLU A 229 -6.77 20.80 9.65
N ASN A 230 -6.45 22.06 9.43
CA ASN A 230 -7.36 23.05 8.85
C ASN A 230 -6.56 24.19 8.21
N PHE A 231 -7.24 25.16 7.63
CA PHE A 231 -6.62 26.32 6.96
C PHE A 231 -6.45 27.55 7.88
N SER A 232 -6.55 27.42 9.22
CA SER A 232 -6.31 28.51 10.15
C SER A 232 -4.81 28.71 10.40
N GLU A 233 -4.40 29.89 10.81
CA GLU A 233 -2.99 30.22 11.11
C GLU A 233 -2.44 29.42 12.32
N GLU A 234 -3.31 28.95 13.22
CA GLU A 234 -2.96 28.13 14.38
C GLU A 234 -3.01 26.62 14.09
N SER A 235 -3.20 26.23 12.82
CA SER A 235 -3.37 24.84 12.43
C SER A 235 -2.06 24.08 12.53
N LEU A 236 -2.13 22.87 13.09
CA LEU A 236 -1.00 21.93 13.15
C LEU A 236 -0.58 21.56 11.72
N SER A 237 0.67 21.83 11.40
CA SER A 237 1.31 21.40 10.14
C SER A 237 2.38 20.38 10.43
N ILE A 238 2.29 19.20 9.80
CA ILE A 238 3.25 18.11 9.91
C ILE A 238 3.91 17.96 8.54
N TYR A 239 5.22 18.04 8.49
CA TYR A 239 6.01 17.88 7.27
C TYR A 239 6.58 16.48 7.18
N SER A 240 6.72 15.98 5.97
CA SER A 240 7.38 14.71 5.74
C SER A 240 8.31 14.75 4.54
N MET A 241 9.31 13.87 4.59
CA MET A 241 10.26 13.66 3.51
C MET A 241 10.47 12.16 3.33
N GLY A 242 10.84 11.75 2.12
CA GLY A 242 11.11 10.35 1.86
C GLY A 242 12.07 10.15 0.69
N THR A 243 12.71 9.00 0.69
CA THR A 243 13.55 8.54 -0.42
C THR A 243 13.38 7.05 -0.62
N SER A 244 13.56 6.60 -1.86
CA SER A 244 13.64 5.18 -2.18
C SER A 244 14.75 4.91 -3.16
N VAL A 245 15.37 3.75 -3.00
CA VAL A 245 16.34 3.21 -3.95
C VAL A 245 15.81 1.88 -4.48
N LYS A 246 15.66 1.79 -5.81
CA LYS A 246 15.25 0.59 -6.52
C LYS A 246 16.45 -0.14 -7.09
N PHE A 247 16.60 -1.39 -6.71
CA PHE A 247 17.57 -2.31 -7.30
C PHE A 247 16.86 -3.56 -7.80
N LYS A 248 16.73 -3.69 -9.12
CA LYS A 248 15.94 -4.74 -9.78
C LYS A 248 14.51 -4.79 -9.22
N SER A 249 14.15 -5.90 -8.58
CA SER A 249 12.83 -6.16 -7.99
C SER A 249 12.71 -5.73 -6.53
N ILE A 250 13.71 -5.07 -5.97
CA ILE A 250 13.78 -4.67 -4.56
C ILE A 250 13.77 -3.16 -4.48
N LEU A 251 12.89 -2.61 -3.61
CA LEU A 251 12.92 -1.20 -3.23
C LEU A 251 13.18 -1.11 -1.73
N PHE A 252 14.10 -0.22 -1.37
CA PHE A 252 14.31 0.22 0.00
C PHE A 252 13.75 1.62 0.12
N ASP A 253 12.76 1.80 0.98
CA ASP A 253 12.13 3.09 1.22
C ASP A 253 12.49 3.57 2.62
N TYR A 254 12.74 4.86 2.72
CA TYR A 254 12.88 5.59 3.97
C TYR A 254 11.95 6.79 3.96
N GLY A 255 11.29 7.05 5.08
CA GLY A 255 10.47 8.22 5.30
C GLY A 255 10.69 8.77 6.70
N VAL A 256 10.59 10.08 6.83
CA VAL A 256 10.60 10.79 8.10
C VAL A 256 9.42 11.75 8.16
N GLU A 257 8.75 11.77 9.30
CA GLU A 257 7.68 12.70 9.65
C GLU A 257 8.17 13.63 10.75
N LEU A 258 8.01 14.92 10.53
CA LEU A 258 8.44 16.01 11.42
C LEU A 258 7.20 16.64 12.06
N ASN A 259 6.90 16.21 13.28
CA ASN A 259 5.82 16.76 14.08
C ASN A 259 6.38 17.89 14.98
N PRO A 260 5.76 19.08 15.05
CA PRO A 260 6.29 20.19 15.86
C PRO A 260 6.24 19.95 17.37
N TYR A 261 5.49 18.95 17.84
CA TYR A 261 5.29 18.65 19.27
C TYR A 261 6.00 17.38 19.73
N PHE A 262 6.47 16.54 18.79
CA PHE A 262 7.09 15.26 19.08
C PHE A 262 8.40 15.10 18.33
N GLU A 263 9.25 14.19 18.80
CA GLU A 263 10.44 13.79 18.07
C GLU A 263 10.08 13.19 16.70
N PRO A 264 10.99 13.30 15.71
CA PRO A 264 10.74 12.76 14.37
C PRO A 264 10.40 11.27 14.39
N THR A 265 9.45 10.87 13.58
CA THR A 265 9.16 9.46 13.33
C THR A 265 9.86 8.99 12.07
N HIS A 266 10.79 8.05 12.23
CA HIS A 266 11.52 7.41 11.14
C HIS A 266 10.84 6.10 10.76
N ARG A 267 10.64 5.87 9.45
CA ARG A 267 10.07 4.64 8.91
C ARG A 267 10.93 4.08 7.81
N PHE A 268 11.15 2.78 7.89
CA PHE A 268 11.85 2.01 6.87
C PHE A 268 10.88 1.02 6.26
N SER A 269 10.96 0.82 4.94
CA SER A 269 10.19 -0.21 4.24
C SER A 269 11.08 -0.96 3.25
N LEU A 270 10.74 -2.24 3.07
CA LEU A 270 11.31 -3.10 2.04
C LEU A 270 10.15 -3.58 1.17
N VAL A 271 10.26 -3.37 -0.14
CA VAL A 271 9.26 -3.83 -1.11
C VAL A 271 9.92 -4.78 -2.11
N LEU A 272 9.34 -5.96 -2.27
CA LEU A 272 9.74 -6.97 -3.26
C LEU A 272 8.68 -7.03 -4.35
N GLN A 273 9.08 -6.80 -5.60
CA GLN A 273 8.21 -6.77 -6.77
C GLN A 273 8.51 -7.94 -7.70
N PHE A 274 7.51 -8.78 -7.94
CA PHE A 274 7.62 -9.96 -8.82
C PHE A 274 6.66 -9.77 -9.99
N SER A 275 7.17 -9.25 -11.09
CA SER A 275 6.40 -9.17 -12.33
C SER A 275 6.32 -10.55 -12.97
N PRO A 276 5.14 -11.02 -13.41
CA PRO A 276 5.09 -12.22 -14.22
C PRO A 276 5.91 -11.99 -15.48
N ALA A 277 6.63 -13.02 -15.91
CA ALA A 277 7.32 -13.01 -17.19
C ALA A 277 6.25 -12.94 -18.30
N VAL A 278 6.10 -11.81 -18.95
CA VAL A 278 5.12 -11.64 -20.02
C VAL A 278 5.84 -11.50 -21.35
N VAL A 279 5.66 -12.53 -22.17
CA VAL A 279 6.13 -12.52 -23.55
C VAL A 279 4.91 -12.35 -24.45
N SER A 280 4.88 -11.30 -25.28
CA SER A 280 3.85 -11.14 -26.29
C SER A 280 4.34 -11.65 -27.64
N ILE A 281 3.49 -12.41 -28.34
CA ILE A 281 3.71 -12.75 -29.73
C ILE A 281 3.38 -11.50 -30.55
N THR A 282 4.40 -10.90 -31.16
CA THR A 282 4.25 -9.66 -31.96
C THR A 282 3.98 -9.96 -33.43
N LYS A 283 4.46 -11.09 -33.94
CA LYS A 283 4.28 -11.49 -35.33
C LYS A 283 4.42 -13.00 -35.43
N SER A 284 3.53 -13.64 -36.17
CA SER A 284 3.68 -15.00 -36.63
C SER A 284 3.57 -15.03 -38.15
N THR A 285 4.52 -15.69 -38.81
CA THR A 285 4.52 -15.85 -40.26
C THR A 285 4.72 -17.33 -40.54
N ILE A 286 3.81 -17.92 -41.31
CA ILE A 286 3.94 -19.27 -41.83
C ILE A 286 4.49 -19.14 -43.24
N SER A 287 5.71 -19.65 -43.46
CA SER A 287 6.43 -19.55 -44.74
C SER A 287 5.98 -20.63 -45.74
N HIS A 288 5.53 -21.79 -45.20
CA HIS A 288 5.12 -22.94 -45.97
C HIS A 288 3.78 -23.48 -45.51
N ASN A 289 2.81 -23.54 -46.42
CA ASN A 289 1.53 -24.15 -46.22
C ASN A 289 1.04 -24.81 -47.50
N PRO A 290 0.86 -26.13 -47.60
CA PRO A 290 0.93 -27.12 -46.51
C PRO A 290 2.36 -27.52 -46.10
N ILE A 291 2.48 -28.01 -44.85
CA ILE A 291 3.72 -28.58 -44.30
C ILE A 291 3.75 -30.05 -44.59
N PHE A 292 4.83 -30.54 -45.24
CA PHE A 292 5.00 -31.96 -45.55
C PHE A 292 5.98 -32.61 -44.60
N ARG A 293 5.54 -33.64 -43.91
CA ARG A 293 6.36 -34.37 -42.91
C ARG A 293 7.63 -34.99 -43.52
N SER A 294 7.61 -35.35 -44.80
CA SER A 294 8.77 -35.87 -45.55
C SER A 294 9.88 -34.84 -45.80
N LEU A 295 9.61 -33.55 -45.61
CA LEU A 295 10.55 -32.45 -45.81
C LEU A 295 11.16 -31.94 -44.50
N HIS A 296 11.16 -32.75 -43.41
CA HIS A 296 11.66 -32.29 -42.11
C HIS A 296 13.10 -31.74 -42.18
N ARG A 297 14.01 -32.37 -42.93
CA ARG A 297 15.38 -31.90 -43.10
C ARG A 297 15.49 -30.55 -43.86
N TYR A 298 14.55 -30.29 -44.74
CA TYR A 298 14.48 -28.98 -45.44
C TYR A 298 14.09 -27.89 -44.43
N TYR A 299 13.16 -28.18 -43.54
CA TYR A 299 12.71 -27.22 -42.52
C TYR A 299 13.74 -26.95 -41.41
N GLU A 300 14.78 -27.77 -41.27
CA GLU A 300 15.94 -27.50 -40.42
C GLU A 300 16.77 -26.33 -40.90
N SER A 301 16.84 -26.13 -42.22
CA SER A 301 17.57 -25.03 -42.86
C SER A 301 16.68 -23.86 -43.28
N GLU A 302 15.41 -24.15 -43.62
CA GLU A 302 14.42 -23.17 -44.05
C GLU A 302 13.21 -23.20 -43.11
N PRO A 303 13.10 -22.28 -42.16
CA PRO A 303 12.03 -22.33 -41.16
C PRO A 303 10.67 -22.18 -41.81
N PHE A 304 9.76 -23.11 -41.54
CA PHE A 304 8.36 -23.09 -42.03
C PHE A 304 7.49 -22.06 -41.33
N ALA A 305 7.91 -21.61 -40.14
CA ALA A 305 7.24 -20.57 -39.40
C ALA A 305 8.25 -19.73 -38.59
N THR A 306 7.97 -18.45 -38.47
CA THR A 306 8.70 -17.53 -37.59
C THR A 306 7.74 -16.87 -36.63
N VAL A 307 8.15 -16.77 -35.37
CA VAL A 307 7.39 -16.12 -34.31
C VAL A 307 8.24 -15.01 -33.71
N GLY A 308 7.79 -13.78 -33.84
CA GLY A 308 8.38 -12.65 -33.16
C GLY A 308 7.90 -12.59 -31.73
N LEU A 309 8.82 -12.66 -30.77
CA LEU A 309 8.54 -12.52 -29.35
C LEU A 309 9.02 -11.16 -28.88
N LYS A 310 8.20 -10.48 -28.11
CA LYS A 310 8.57 -9.24 -27.42
C LYS A 310 8.42 -9.45 -25.92
N ASN A 311 9.50 -9.26 -25.20
CA ASN A 311 9.44 -9.16 -23.74
C ASN A 311 8.75 -7.83 -23.38
N ILE A 312 7.62 -7.90 -22.68
CA ILE A 312 6.88 -6.74 -22.18
C ILE A 312 6.97 -6.64 -20.65
N SER A 313 7.81 -7.46 -20.02
CA SER A 313 8.15 -7.35 -18.61
C SER A 313 9.32 -6.40 -18.38
N ASP A 314 9.43 -5.85 -17.16
CA ASP A 314 10.55 -4.98 -16.76
C ASP A 314 11.85 -5.77 -16.45
N SER A 315 11.87 -7.08 -16.66
CA SER A 315 13.01 -7.97 -16.38
C SER A 315 13.46 -8.72 -17.64
N ASP A 316 14.76 -9.00 -17.72
CA ASP A 316 15.31 -9.87 -18.76
C ASP A 316 14.78 -11.30 -18.59
N LEU A 317 14.20 -11.84 -19.67
CA LEU A 317 13.68 -13.21 -19.69
C LEU A 317 14.65 -14.13 -20.41
N PRO A 318 15.09 -15.23 -19.81
CA PRO A 318 15.72 -16.31 -20.56
C PRO A 318 14.65 -16.98 -21.44
N VAL A 319 14.73 -16.79 -22.74
CA VAL A 319 13.84 -17.47 -23.70
C VAL A 319 14.52 -18.75 -24.16
N ASN A 320 14.07 -19.88 -23.66
CA ASN A 320 14.41 -21.19 -24.24
C ASN A 320 13.28 -21.56 -25.20
N VAL A 321 13.59 -21.54 -26.49
CA VAL A 321 12.70 -22.05 -27.54
C VAL A 321 13.18 -23.46 -27.87
N SER A 322 12.42 -24.46 -27.46
CA SER A 322 12.63 -25.87 -27.84
C SER A 322 11.69 -26.29 -28.95
#